data_d5375e8864b9571e1222c0dc6b5c2514
#
_entry.id   d5375e8864b9571e1222c0dc6b5c2514
#
_cell.length_a   1.000
_cell.length_b   1.000
_cell.length_c   1.000
_cell.angle_alpha   90.00
_cell.angle_beta   90.00
_cell.angle_gamma   90.00
#
_symmetry.space_group_name_H-M   'P 1'
#
loop_
_entity.id
_entity.type
_entity.pdbx_description
1 polymer ?
#
loop_
_entity_poly.entity_id
_entity_poly.type
_entity_poly.pdbx_seq_one_letter_code
_entity_poly.pdbx_strand_id
1 'polypeptide(L)'
;MFDTPFGQMALAEEGGALTRLFLPGEAIPRIASRETPLLTRGRGEILAYLRGERRSFDLPLAPAGTPFQRAVWAELRRIPYGETRSYAQIAAGIGKPGAARAVGQANHRNPLPVFIPCHRVIGASGKLTGYGGGLELKQKLLELEGAR
;
A
#
# COMPACT_ATOMS: atom_id res chain seq x y z
N MET A 1 -5.74 -16.65 -0.17
CA MET A 1 -5.16 -16.31 -1.48
C MET A 1 -6.26 -16.07 -2.48
N PHE A 2 -6.04 -15.14 -3.39
CA PHE A 2 -6.99 -14.87 -4.46
C PHE A 2 -6.24 -14.37 -5.70
N ASP A 3 -6.83 -14.62 -6.87
CA ASP A 3 -6.24 -14.21 -8.14
C ASP A 3 -6.64 -12.78 -8.48
N THR A 4 -5.69 -12.02 -9.05
CA THR A 4 -5.93 -10.66 -9.54
C THR A 4 -5.36 -10.52 -10.94
N PRO A 5 -5.73 -9.44 -11.69
CA PRO A 5 -5.13 -9.18 -13.00
C PRO A 5 -3.61 -9.01 -12.96
N PHE A 6 -3.03 -8.73 -11.79
CA PHE A 6 -1.58 -8.52 -11.63
C PHE A 6 -0.88 -9.70 -10.95
N GLY A 7 -1.61 -10.78 -10.65
CA GLY A 7 -1.06 -11.96 -10.00
C GLY A 7 -1.81 -12.32 -8.72
N GLN A 8 -1.33 -13.36 -8.06
CA GLN A 8 -1.97 -13.87 -6.86
C GLN A 8 -1.60 -13.05 -5.63
N MET A 9 -2.59 -12.68 -4.83
CA MET A 9 -2.43 -11.91 -3.59
C MET A 9 -3.06 -12.66 -2.43
N ALA A 10 -2.77 -12.20 -1.21
CA ALA A 10 -3.38 -12.74 0.00
C ALA A 10 -3.59 -11.63 1.02
N LEU A 11 -4.67 -11.73 1.80
CA LEU A 11 -5.00 -10.79 2.87
C LEU A 11 -4.98 -11.49 4.21
N ALA A 12 -4.55 -10.77 5.24
CA ALA A 12 -4.60 -11.22 6.62
C ALA A 12 -5.34 -10.20 7.48
N GLU A 13 -6.05 -10.69 8.50
CA GLU A 13 -6.68 -9.84 9.50
C GLU A 13 -6.35 -10.33 10.90
N GLU A 14 -6.47 -9.43 11.85
CA GLU A 14 -6.32 -9.74 13.27
C GLU A 14 -7.13 -8.73 14.08
N GLY A 15 -7.90 -9.24 15.04
CA GLY A 15 -8.68 -8.36 15.93
C GLY A 15 -9.70 -7.48 15.21
N GLY A 16 -10.23 -7.91 14.08
CA GLY A 16 -11.24 -7.16 13.34
C GLY A 16 -10.70 -6.06 12.43
N ALA A 17 -9.39 -6.06 12.15
CA ALA A 17 -8.78 -5.12 11.24
C ALA A 17 -7.82 -5.84 10.28
N LEU A 18 -7.65 -5.29 9.08
CA LEU A 18 -6.66 -5.82 8.12
C LEU A 18 -5.26 -5.48 8.60
N THR A 19 -4.36 -6.47 8.55
CA THR A 19 -2.98 -6.31 9.04
C THR A 19 -1.93 -6.48 7.95
N ARG A 20 -2.24 -7.21 6.88
CA ARG A 20 -1.26 -7.45 5.83
C ARG A 20 -1.92 -7.74 4.49
N LEU A 21 -1.35 -7.19 3.42
CA LEU A 21 -1.60 -7.60 2.05
C LEU A 21 -0.30 -8.13 1.46
N PHE A 22 -0.32 -9.39 1.03
CA PHE A 22 0.80 -10.00 0.32
C PHE A 22 0.63 -9.75 -1.17
N LEU A 23 1.61 -9.04 -1.77
CA LEU A 23 1.63 -8.76 -3.19
C LEU A 23 2.10 -9.97 -3.99
N PRO A 24 1.87 -10.01 -5.31
CA PRO A 24 2.37 -11.10 -6.14
C PRO A 24 3.87 -11.30 -5.97
N GLY A 25 4.30 -12.54 -5.79
CA GLY A 25 5.70 -12.89 -5.61
C GLY A 25 6.19 -12.89 -4.17
N GLU A 26 5.42 -12.36 -3.23
CA GLU A 26 5.78 -12.42 -1.82
C GLU A 26 5.49 -13.81 -1.23
N ALA A 27 6.33 -14.25 -0.30
CA ALA A 27 6.12 -15.52 0.39
C ALA A 27 4.92 -15.40 1.32
N ILE A 28 3.94 -16.28 1.13
CA ILE A 28 2.73 -16.32 1.94
C ILE A 28 2.90 -17.39 3.01
N PRO A 29 2.78 -17.05 4.31
CA PRO A 29 2.93 -18.04 5.38
C PRO A 29 1.89 -19.16 5.26
N ARG A 30 2.29 -20.36 5.62
CA ARG A 30 1.37 -21.51 5.70
C ARG A 30 0.67 -21.47 7.05
N ILE A 31 -0.41 -20.70 7.10
CA ILE A 31 -1.29 -20.68 8.27
C ILE A 31 -2.67 -21.16 7.84
N ALA A 32 -3.46 -21.60 8.78
CA ALA A 32 -4.82 -22.03 8.49
C ALA A 32 -5.58 -20.88 7.84
N SER A 33 -6.10 -21.12 6.64
CA SER A 33 -6.89 -20.13 5.91
C SER A 33 -8.32 -20.13 6.45
N ARG A 34 -8.83 -18.96 6.81
CA ARG A 34 -10.19 -18.81 7.30
C ARG A 34 -10.82 -17.59 6.66
N GLU A 35 -11.88 -17.80 5.92
CA GLU A 35 -12.63 -16.71 5.31
C GLU A 35 -13.44 -15.99 6.40
N THR A 36 -13.36 -14.66 6.40
CA THR A 36 -14.15 -13.82 7.30
C THR A 36 -14.88 -12.76 6.47
N PRO A 37 -15.95 -12.12 7.01
CA PRO A 37 -16.61 -11.03 6.29
C PRO A 37 -15.65 -9.90 5.95
N LEU A 38 -14.70 -9.56 6.84
CA LEU A 38 -13.74 -8.50 6.58
C LEU A 38 -12.77 -8.89 5.45
N LEU A 39 -12.26 -10.12 5.42
CA LEU A 39 -11.39 -10.60 4.35
C LEU A 39 -12.12 -10.63 3.01
N THR A 40 -13.38 -11.05 3.01
CA THR A 40 -14.22 -11.05 1.81
C THR A 40 -14.39 -9.63 1.27
N ARG A 41 -14.68 -8.67 2.15
CA ARG A 41 -14.82 -7.25 1.75
C ARG A 41 -13.49 -6.68 1.26
N GLY A 42 -12.40 -6.98 1.95
CA GLY A 42 -11.07 -6.48 1.56
C GLY A 42 -10.67 -6.98 0.17
N ARG A 43 -10.87 -8.27 -0.08
CA ARG A 43 -10.61 -8.86 -1.39
C ARG A 43 -11.47 -8.20 -2.46
N GLY A 44 -12.76 -8.01 -2.19
CA GLY A 44 -13.68 -7.38 -3.12
C GLY A 44 -13.29 -5.96 -3.45
N GLU A 45 -12.85 -5.17 -2.45
CA GLU A 45 -12.41 -3.79 -2.67
C GLU A 45 -11.11 -3.73 -3.47
N ILE A 46 -10.15 -4.63 -3.20
CA ILE A 46 -8.91 -4.71 -4.00
C ILE A 46 -9.24 -5.02 -5.45
N LEU A 47 -10.08 -6.02 -5.70
CA LEU A 47 -10.44 -6.39 -7.06
C LEU A 47 -11.19 -5.28 -7.79
N ALA A 48 -12.10 -4.58 -7.10
CA ALA A 48 -12.80 -3.44 -7.68
C ALA A 48 -11.83 -2.29 -8.01
N TYR A 49 -10.87 -2.00 -7.12
CA TYR A 49 -9.83 -1.01 -7.36
C TYR A 49 -9.00 -1.37 -8.61
N LEU A 50 -8.57 -2.64 -8.71
CA LEU A 50 -7.76 -3.08 -9.85
C LEU A 50 -8.52 -3.06 -11.18
N ARG A 51 -9.85 -3.09 -11.13
CA ARG A 51 -10.70 -2.94 -12.33
C ARG A 51 -11.03 -1.48 -12.65
N GLY A 52 -10.53 -0.53 -11.84
CA GLY A 52 -10.84 0.89 -12.02
C GLY A 52 -12.20 1.30 -11.50
N GLU A 53 -12.88 0.44 -10.74
CA GLU A 53 -14.23 0.67 -10.24
C GLU A 53 -14.27 1.29 -8.85
N ARG A 54 -13.12 1.36 -8.17
CA ARG A 54 -13.02 1.90 -6.82
C ARG A 54 -11.75 2.71 -6.66
N ARG A 55 -11.84 3.86 -5.99
CA ARG A 55 -10.71 4.79 -5.82
C ARG A 55 -10.26 4.95 -4.37
N SER A 56 -11.03 4.48 -3.41
CA SER A 56 -10.70 4.62 -1.99
C SER A 56 -11.11 3.38 -1.21
N PHE A 57 -10.55 3.25 -0.01
CA PHE A 57 -10.83 2.13 0.88
C PHE A 57 -11.20 2.70 2.25
N ASP A 58 -12.22 2.13 2.90
CA ASP A 58 -12.66 2.57 4.23
C ASP A 58 -12.79 1.42 5.22
N LEU A 59 -12.06 0.33 4.98
CA LEU A 59 -12.00 -0.81 5.90
C LEU A 59 -11.03 -0.51 7.06
N PRO A 60 -11.25 -1.12 8.23
CA PRO A 60 -10.33 -0.93 9.36
C PRO A 60 -8.96 -1.53 9.06
N LEU A 61 -7.92 -0.74 9.23
CA LEU A 61 -6.53 -1.11 9.00
C LEU A 61 -5.76 -1.02 10.32
N ALA A 62 -4.93 -2.03 10.60
CA ALA A 62 -4.08 -2.04 11.79
C ALA A 62 -2.65 -2.48 11.43
N PRO A 63 -1.92 -1.66 10.69
CA PRO A 63 -0.54 -2.00 10.34
C PRO A 63 0.35 -1.94 11.58
N ALA A 64 1.09 -3.04 11.83
CA ALA A 64 2.03 -3.10 12.93
C ALA A 64 3.34 -2.41 12.52
N GLY A 65 3.83 -1.51 13.37
CA GLY A 65 5.07 -0.81 13.11
C GLY A 65 5.43 0.15 14.24
N THR A 66 6.59 0.79 14.10
CA THR A 66 7.05 1.81 15.04
C THR A 66 6.17 3.06 14.95
N PRO A 67 6.22 3.94 15.96
CA PRO A 67 5.50 5.22 15.87
C PRO A 67 5.87 6.03 14.61
N PHE A 68 7.15 6.05 14.24
CA PHE A 68 7.60 6.74 13.03
C PHE A 68 6.99 6.12 11.78
N GLN A 69 7.05 4.79 11.65
CA GLN A 69 6.47 4.08 10.52
C GLN A 69 4.97 4.36 10.40
N ARG A 70 4.25 4.27 11.51
CA ARG A 70 2.80 4.54 11.51
C ARG A 70 2.49 5.98 11.11
N ALA A 71 3.32 6.94 11.54
CA ALA A 71 3.14 8.34 11.11
C ALA A 71 3.34 8.50 9.61
N VAL A 72 4.36 7.83 9.04
CA VAL A 72 4.59 7.83 7.60
C VAL A 72 3.39 7.23 6.88
N TRP A 73 2.91 6.05 7.30
CA TRP A 73 1.79 5.38 6.65
C TRP A 73 0.50 6.20 6.73
N ALA A 74 0.27 6.89 7.85
CA ALA A 74 -0.88 7.78 7.97
C ALA A 74 -0.79 8.93 6.97
N GLU A 75 0.40 9.48 6.76
CA GLU A 75 0.60 10.56 5.78
C GLU A 75 0.40 10.04 4.35
N LEU A 76 0.84 8.81 4.06
CA LEU A 76 0.63 8.19 2.75
C LEU A 76 -0.87 8.10 2.41
N ARG A 77 -1.70 7.80 3.39
CA ARG A 77 -3.15 7.68 3.19
C ARG A 77 -3.81 8.99 2.80
N ARG A 78 -3.13 10.11 2.98
CA ARG A 78 -3.62 11.43 2.60
C ARG A 78 -3.32 11.77 1.14
N ILE A 79 -2.51 10.97 0.44
CA ILE A 79 -2.23 11.18 -0.97
C ILE A 79 -3.46 10.79 -1.78
N PRO A 80 -4.09 11.74 -2.50
CA PRO A 80 -5.29 11.43 -3.28
C PRO A 80 -5.01 10.46 -4.42
N TYR A 81 -6.04 9.73 -4.80
CA TYR A 81 -6.02 8.88 -5.98
C TYR A 81 -5.59 9.71 -7.21
N GLY A 82 -4.66 9.17 -7.99
CA GLY A 82 -4.18 9.84 -9.20
C GLY A 82 -3.09 10.89 -8.96
N GLU A 83 -2.65 11.06 -7.70
CA GLU A 83 -1.58 12.01 -7.36
C GLU A 83 -0.38 11.30 -6.81
N THR A 84 0.76 11.97 -6.84
CA THR A 84 2.01 11.46 -6.30
C THR A 84 2.64 12.48 -5.36
N ARG A 85 3.52 11.99 -4.48
CA ARG A 85 4.32 12.84 -3.59
C ARG A 85 5.76 12.32 -3.60
N SER A 86 6.70 13.22 -3.36
CA SER A 86 8.09 12.82 -3.17
C SER A 86 8.32 12.39 -1.71
N TYR A 87 9.42 11.67 -1.47
CA TYR A 87 9.80 11.29 -0.10
C TYR A 87 9.98 12.54 0.77
N ALA A 88 10.57 13.62 0.21
CA ALA A 88 10.75 14.86 0.94
C ALA A 88 9.42 15.51 1.33
N GLN A 89 8.42 15.45 0.46
CA GLN A 89 7.09 15.98 0.75
C GLN A 89 6.41 15.20 1.88
N ILE A 90 6.56 13.88 1.91
CA ILE A 90 6.04 13.07 3.00
C ILE A 90 6.76 13.40 4.30
N ALA A 91 8.10 13.53 4.26
CA ALA A 91 8.88 13.91 5.43
C ALA A 91 8.43 15.26 6.00
N ALA A 92 8.21 16.25 5.14
CA ALA A 92 7.70 17.54 5.56
C ALA A 92 6.30 17.43 6.18
N GLY A 93 5.45 16.61 5.60
CA GLY A 93 4.08 16.39 6.06
C GLY A 93 3.99 15.81 7.48
N ILE A 94 4.97 15.01 7.89
CA ILE A 94 5.03 14.47 9.25
C ILE A 94 5.86 15.35 10.21
N GLY A 95 6.26 16.54 9.77
CA GLY A 95 6.99 17.46 10.60
C GLY A 95 8.49 17.14 10.75
N LYS A 96 9.06 16.34 9.85
CA LYS A 96 10.47 15.93 9.89
C LYS A 96 11.11 16.08 8.51
N PRO A 97 11.28 17.33 8.03
CA PRO A 97 11.71 17.58 6.65
C PRO A 97 13.07 17.00 6.27
N GLY A 98 13.92 16.70 7.26
CA GLY A 98 15.21 16.06 6.98
C GLY A 98 15.17 14.53 6.92
N ALA A 99 14.01 13.91 7.05
CA ALA A 99 13.88 12.46 7.23
C ALA A 99 13.51 11.70 5.95
N ALA A 100 13.80 12.24 4.76
CA ALA A 100 13.38 11.63 3.49
C ALA A 100 13.87 10.18 3.34
N ARG A 101 15.12 9.88 3.75
CA ARG A 101 15.67 8.53 3.68
C ARG A 101 14.91 7.56 4.60
N ALA A 102 14.65 7.97 5.83
CA ALA A 102 13.90 7.16 6.79
C ALA A 102 12.45 6.95 6.32
N VAL A 103 11.86 7.98 5.69
CA VAL A 103 10.54 7.86 5.06
C VAL A 103 10.57 6.81 3.95
N GLY A 104 11.62 6.79 3.12
CA GLY A 104 11.78 5.78 2.08
C GLY A 104 11.81 4.37 2.64
N GLN A 105 12.52 4.16 3.75
CA GLN A 105 12.56 2.86 4.40
C GLN A 105 11.20 2.46 4.98
N ALA A 106 10.51 3.39 5.64
CA ALA A 106 9.17 3.13 6.18
C ALA A 106 8.16 2.85 5.07
N ASN A 107 8.26 3.56 3.95
CA ASN A 107 7.44 3.34 2.78
C ASN A 107 7.60 1.92 2.25
N HIS A 108 8.84 1.44 2.18
CA HIS A 108 9.16 0.09 1.72
C HIS A 108 8.63 -1.00 2.66
N ARG A 109 8.50 -0.71 3.95
CA ARG A 109 8.05 -1.67 4.97
C ARG A 109 6.55 -1.65 5.22
N ASN A 110 5.78 -0.93 4.42
CA ASN A 110 4.34 -0.86 4.54
C ASN A 110 3.72 -2.28 4.42
N PRO A 111 3.02 -2.78 5.45
CA PRO A 111 2.44 -4.13 5.40
C PRO A 111 1.11 -4.20 4.64
N LEU A 112 0.51 -3.06 4.31
CA LEU A 112 -0.79 -2.99 3.63
C LEU A 112 -0.69 -2.16 2.35
N PRO A 113 0.17 -2.56 1.38
CA PRO A 113 0.26 -1.82 0.13
C PRO A 113 -1.11 -1.77 -0.56
N VAL A 114 -1.32 -0.80 -1.40
CA VAL A 114 -2.58 -0.47 -2.07
C VAL A 114 -3.58 0.19 -1.12
N PHE A 115 -3.93 -0.44 0.00
CA PHE A 115 -4.77 0.20 1.04
C PHE A 115 -4.09 1.45 1.60
N ILE A 116 -2.79 1.34 1.89
CA ILE A 116 -1.93 2.46 2.26
C ILE A 116 -1.06 2.71 1.01
N PRO A 117 -1.30 3.80 0.27
CA PRO A 117 -0.81 3.93 -1.10
C PRO A 117 0.68 4.28 -1.22
N CYS A 118 1.55 3.39 -0.78
CA CYS A 118 3.00 3.59 -0.88
C CYS A 118 3.48 3.67 -2.33
N HIS A 119 2.71 3.15 -3.28
CA HIS A 119 3.02 3.28 -4.71
C HIS A 119 2.94 4.72 -5.21
N ARG A 120 2.27 5.62 -4.48
CA ARG A 120 2.13 7.04 -4.85
C ARG A 120 3.32 7.89 -4.44
N VAL A 121 4.35 7.30 -3.82
CA VAL A 121 5.58 8.02 -3.46
C VAL A 121 6.63 7.71 -4.50
N ILE A 122 7.21 8.78 -5.07
CA ILE A 122 8.20 8.69 -6.14
C ILE A 122 9.41 9.55 -5.79
N GLY A 123 10.52 9.39 -6.54
CA GLY A 123 11.70 10.23 -6.38
C GLY A 123 11.42 11.68 -6.77
N ALA A 124 12.24 12.61 -6.27
CA ALA A 124 12.05 14.04 -6.50
C ALA A 124 12.06 14.43 -7.98
N SER A 125 12.73 13.66 -8.82
CA SER A 125 12.79 13.88 -10.27
C SER A 125 11.66 13.18 -11.03
N GLY A 126 10.68 12.59 -10.34
CA GLY A 126 9.63 11.78 -10.93
C GLY A 126 10.05 10.34 -11.20
N LYS A 127 11.23 9.94 -10.76
CA LYS A 127 11.77 8.61 -10.98
C LYS A 127 11.09 7.58 -10.08
N LEU A 128 10.74 6.42 -10.65
CA LEU A 128 10.22 5.31 -9.86
C LEU A 128 11.35 4.71 -9.02
N THR A 129 11.07 4.53 -7.72
CA THR A 129 11.99 3.97 -6.74
C THR A 129 11.35 2.75 -6.09
N GLY A 130 12.11 2.02 -5.29
CA GLY A 130 11.76 0.71 -4.78
C GLY A 130 10.32 0.53 -4.31
N TYR A 131 9.77 -0.64 -4.60
CA TYR A 131 8.43 -1.06 -4.23
C TYR A 131 8.46 -2.55 -3.93
N GLY A 132 7.76 -2.99 -2.86
CA GLY A 132 7.77 -4.38 -2.42
C GLY A 132 7.31 -5.38 -3.48
N GLY A 133 6.38 -5.00 -4.34
CA GLY A 133 5.92 -5.82 -5.45
C GLY A 133 6.71 -5.65 -6.75
N GLY A 134 7.77 -4.84 -6.72
CA GLY A 134 8.59 -4.55 -7.90
C GLY A 134 8.16 -3.27 -8.63
N LEU A 135 9.09 -2.67 -9.35
CA LEU A 135 8.84 -1.41 -10.06
C LEU A 135 7.79 -1.55 -11.15
N GLU A 136 7.70 -2.72 -11.78
CA GLU A 136 6.70 -2.97 -12.81
C GLU A 136 5.27 -2.86 -12.24
N LEU A 137 5.03 -3.46 -11.08
CA LEU A 137 3.74 -3.37 -10.41
C LEU A 137 3.44 -1.93 -9.98
N LYS A 138 4.44 -1.23 -9.44
CA LYS A 138 4.30 0.18 -9.07
C LYS A 138 3.87 1.02 -10.27
N GLN A 139 4.52 0.82 -11.41
CA GLN A 139 4.19 1.51 -12.65
C GLN A 139 2.74 1.22 -13.08
N LYS A 140 2.34 -0.05 -13.02
CA LYS A 140 0.97 -0.45 -13.39
C LYS A 140 -0.09 0.19 -12.50
N LEU A 141 0.17 0.28 -11.20
CA LEU A 141 -0.76 0.92 -10.25
C LEU A 141 -0.89 2.41 -10.54
N LEU A 142 0.24 3.09 -10.82
CA LEU A 142 0.21 4.51 -11.15
C LEU A 142 -0.51 4.76 -12.47
N GLU A 143 -0.29 3.90 -13.47
CA GLU A 143 -1.00 3.99 -14.75
C GLU A 143 -2.51 3.78 -14.56
N LEU A 144 -2.89 2.80 -13.75
CA LEU A 144 -4.28 2.53 -13.43
C LEU A 144 -4.97 3.77 -12.85
N GLU A 145 -4.25 4.50 -12.00
CA GLU A 145 -4.78 5.70 -11.36
C GLU A 145 -4.71 6.95 -12.23
N GLY A 146 -4.07 6.85 -13.39
CA GLY A 146 -3.88 8.02 -14.25
C GLY A 146 -2.80 8.98 -13.74
N ALA A 147 -1.96 8.55 -12.80
CA ALA A 147 -0.88 9.36 -12.25
C ALA A 147 0.40 9.28 -13.10
N ARG A 148 0.41 8.39 -14.10
CA ARG A 148 1.58 8.21 -14.94
C ARG A 148 1.22 7.68 -16.32
#